data_3211c1f4ae8c7bf1111988e264544d3d
#
_entry.id   3211c1f4ae8c7bf1111988e264544d3d
#
_cell.length_a   1.000
_cell.length_b   1.000
_cell.length_c   1.000
_cell.angle_alpha   90.00
_cell.angle_beta   90.00
_cell.angle_gamma   90.00
#
_symmetry.space_group_name_H-M   'P 1'
#
loop_
_entity.id
_entity.type
_entity.pdbx_description
1 polymer ?
#
loop_
_entity_poly.entity_id
_entity_poly.type
_entity_poly.pdbx_seq_one_letter_code
_entity_poly.pdbx_strand_id
1 'polypeptide(L)'
;MTNAGQPPSIEERLSRLETLFANVGETVLAQNDTIAAISANINAQSNTIDVLVANIQQLTENVNAVTNRVDILAIQAEQDRAQAAQDRQLAAIDRQSFQSEIQRIWEYLLRQGGNGSTPPA
;
A
#
# COMPACT_ATOMS: atom_id res chain seq x y z
N MET A 1 52.29 48.34 35.19
CA MET A 1 53.10 48.63 34.04
C MET A 1 53.89 47.40 33.62
N THR A 2 53.56 46.86 32.50
CA THR A 2 54.28 45.72 31.94
C THR A 2 55.59 46.24 31.38
N ASN A 3 56.71 45.79 31.89
CA ASN A 3 57.97 46.10 31.34
C ASN A 3 58.15 45.45 29.96
N ALA A 4 58.16 46.30 28.95
CA ALA A 4 58.32 45.83 27.57
C ALA A 4 59.61 45.03 27.46
N GLY A 5 59.54 43.75 27.06
CA GLY A 5 60.74 42.90 26.89
C GLY A 5 61.06 41.99 28.08
N GLN A 6 60.32 42.09 29.17
CA GLN A 6 60.48 41.11 30.27
C GLN A 6 59.48 39.98 30.14
N PRO A 7 59.92 38.73 30.41
CA PRO A 7 58.96 37.62 30.44
C PRO A 7 57.97 37.81 31.58
N PRO A 8 56.75 37.35 31.43
CA PRO A 8 55.74 37.42 32.50
C PRO A 8 56.23 36.71 33.74
N SER A 9 55.84 37.20 34.90
CA SER A 9 56.21 36.61 36.20
C SER A 9 55.52 35.25 36.33
N ILE A 10 56.02 34.46 37.29
CA ILE A 10 55.37 33.15 37.60
C ILE A 10 53.96 33.36 38.05
N GLU A 11 53.66 34.41 38.79
CA GLU A 11 52.31 34.73 39.24
C GLU A 11 51.35 35.01 38.04
N GLU A 12 51.85 35.79 37.08
CA GLU A 12 51.05 36.05 35.84
C GLU A 12 50.84 34.79 35.05
N ARG A 13 51.85 33.96 34.95
CA ARG A 13 51.68 32.65 34.23
C ARG A 13 50.76 31.73 34.94
N LEU A 14 50.78 31.63 36.26
CA LEU A 14 49.83 30.84 37.03
C LEU A 14 48.41 31.36 36.88
N SER A 15 48.23 32.68 36.92
CA SER A 15 46.92 33.29 36.71
C SER A 15 46.33 32.97 35.35
N ARG A 16 47.14 33.00 34.29
CA ARG A 16 46.73 32.62 32.96
C ARG A 16 46.39 31.15 32.86
N LEU A 17 47.16 30.31 33.52
CA LEU A 17 46.88 28.86 33.57
C LEU A 17 45.55 28.58 34.31
N GLU A 18 45.31 29.26 35.42
CA GLU A 18 44.07 29.11 36.17
C GLU A 18 42.87 29.50 35.33
N THR A 19 42.98 30.63 34.62
CA THR A 19 41.88 31.08 33.71
C THR A 19 41.67 30.08 32.57
N LEU A 20 42.77 29.61 31.97
CA LEU A 20 42.70 28.64 30.91
C LEU A 20 42.07 27.33 31.38
N PHE A 21 42.44 26.88 32.58
CA PHE A 21 41.89 25.68 33.20
C PHE A 21 40.40 25.80 33.45
N ALA A 22 39.95 26.95 33.96
CA ALA A 22 38.55 27.23 34.18
C ALA A 22 37.77 27.21 32.85
N ASN A 23 38.31 27.86 31.82
CA ASN A 23 37.66 27.89 30.50
C ASN A 23 37.59 26.52 29.87
N VAL A 24 38.63 25.70 29.97
CA VAL A 24 38.63 24.32 29.48
C VAL A 24 37.61 23.50 30.24
N GLY A 25 37.53 23.64 31.56
CA GLY A 25 36.53 22.95 32.39
C GLY A 25 35.10 23.28 31.97
N GLU A 26 34.81 24.55 31.77
CA GLU A 26 33.49 24.99 31.28
C GLU A 26 33.18 24.41 29.91
N THR A 27 34.16 24.42 29.03
CA THR A 27 33.98 23.86 27.69
C THR A 27 33.70 22.34 27.74
N VAL A 28 34.41 21.61 28.57
CA VAL A 28 34.20 20.17 28.77
C VAL A 28 32.80 19.91 29.31
N LEU A 29 32.35 20.67 30.29
CA LEU A 29 30.99 20.53 30.83
C LEU A 29 29.92 20.80 29.76
N ALA A 30 30.10 21.87 28.99
CA ALA A 30 29.18 22.18 27.90
C ALA A 30 29.14 21.08 26.84
N GLN A 31 30.31 20.52 26.49
CA GLN A 31 30.37 19.39 25.56
C GLN A 31 29.69 18.15 26.11
N ASN A 32 29.86 17.84 27.39
CA ASN A 32 29.19 16.71 28.01
C ASN A 32 27.67 16.87 27.97
N ASP A 33 27.14 18.05 28.23
CA ASP A 33 25.73 18.34 28.13
C ASP A 33 25.25 18.16 26.69
N THR A 34 26.00 18.63 25.72
CA THR A 34 25.70 18.45 24.30
C THR A 34 25.69 16.97 23.91
N ILE A 35 26.68 16.21 24.37
CA ILE A 35 26.74 14.75 24.13
C ILE A 35 25.53 14.06 24.72
N ALA A 36 25.13 14.41 25.94
CA ALA A 36 23.93 13.86 26.57
C ALA A 36 22.65 14.16 25.76
N ALA A 37 22.52 15.39 25.27
CA ALA A 37 21.39 15.78 24.43
C ALA A 37 21.38 15.02 23.09
N ILE A 38 22.53 14.85 22.46
CA ILE A 38 22.68 14.08 21.22
C ILE A 38 22.32 12.61 21.46
N SER A 39 22.78 12.02 22.55
CA SER A 39 22.46 10.63 22.91
C SER A 39 20.96 10.44 23.10
N ALA A 40 20.28 11.38 23.76
CA ALA A 40 18.85 11.34 23.95
C ALA A 40 18.11 11.43 22.59
N ASN A 41 18.58 12.30 21.70
CA ASN A 41 18.01 12.44 20.36
C ASN A 41 18.20 11.17 19.52
N ILE A 42 19.37 10.55 19.60
CA ILE A 42 19.66 9.28 18.92
C ILE A 42 18.69 8.19 19.39
N ASN A 43 18.47 8.09 20.70
CA ASN A 43 17.53 7.12 21.26
C ASN A 43 16.12 7.38 20.79
N ALA A 44 15.68 8.63 20.77
CA ALA A 44 14.37 9.01 20.28
C ALA A 44 14.20 8.67 18.78
N GLN A 45 15.24 8.95 17.99
CA GLN A 45 15.24 8.61 16.56
C GLN A 45 15.22 7.10 16.34
N SER A 46 15.96 6.32 17.13
CA SER A 46 15.93 4.86 17.04
C SER A 46 14.54 4.31 17.32
N ASN A 47 13.87 4.84 18.33
CA ASN A 47 12.49 4.45 18.63
C ASN A 47 11.53 4.80 17.48
N THR A 48 11.70 5.97 16.87
CA THR A 48 10.92 6.38 15.71
C THR A 48 11.16 5.46 14.53
N ILE A 49 12.41 5.09 14.28
CA ILE A 49 12.77 4.16 13.21
C ILE A 49 12.13 2.80 13.44
N ASP A 50 12.12 2.30 14.66
CA ASP A 50 11.47 1.03 14.99
C ASP A 50 9.97 1.07 14.69
N VAL A 51 9.31 2.16 15.03
CA VAL A 51 7.88 2.35 14.72
C VAL A 51 7.67 2.40 13.20
N LEU A 52 8.54 3.12 12.47
CA LEU A 52 8.45 3.20 11.00
C LEU A 52 8.65 1.83 10.35
N VAL A 53 9.61 1.04 10.84
CA VAL A 53 9.83 -0.33 10.34
C VAL A 53 8.60 -1.18 10.56
N ALA A 54 7.99 -1.13 11.74
CA ALA A 54 6.76 -1.86 12.03
C ALA A 54 5.61 -1.44 11.11
N ASN A 55 5.48 -0.14 10.86
CA ASN A 55 4.46 0.39 9.95
C ASN A 55 4.68 -0.07 8.51
N ILE A 56 5.94 -0.09 8.06
CA ILE A 56 6.29 -0.58 6.72
C ILE A 56 5.95 -2.06 6.57
N GLN A 57 6.23 -2.87 7.59
CA GLN A 57 5.87 -4.29 7.60
C GLN A 57 4.36 -4.47 7.48
N GLN A 58 3.59 -3.71 8.26
CA GLN A 58 2.13 -3.75 8.20
C GLN A 58 1.62 -3.32 6.83
N LEU A 59 2.19 -2.25 6.27
CA LEU A 59 1.82 -1.78 4.94
C LEU A 59 2.13 -2.84 3.87
N THR A 60 3.28 -3.51 3.97
CA THR A 60 3.65 -4.60 3.06
C THR A 60 2.64 -5.73 3.11
N GLU A 61 2.23 -6.14 4.32
CA GLU A 61 1.18 -7.16 4.49
C GLU A 61 -0.14 -6.72 3.87
N ASN A 62 -0.52 -5.46 4.06
CA ASN A 62 -1.75 -4.91 3.50
C ASN A 62 -1.69 -4.87 1.96
N VAL A 63 -0.56 -4.48 1.38
CA VAL A 63 -0.36 -4.47 -0.08
C VAL A 63 -0.46 -5.89 -0.62
N ASN A 64 0.15 -6.87 0.03
CA ASN A 64 0.07 -8.28 -0.38
C ASN A 64 -1.38 -8.78 -0.33
N ALA A 65 -2.12 -8.42 0.70
CA ALA A 65 -3.54 -8.79 0.81
C ALA A 65 -4.38 -8.16 -0.31
N VAL A 66 -4.14 -6.89 -0.63
CA VAL A 66 -4.83 -6.22 -1.74
C VAL A 66 -4.46 -6.86 -3.08
N THR A 67 -3.19 -7.18 -3.29
CA THR A 67 -2.73 -7.86 -4.51
C THR A 67 -3.44 -9.20 -4.69
N ASN A 68 -3.56 -9.99 -3.62
CA ASN A 68 -4.28 -11.26 -3.67
C ASN A 68 -5.76 -11.07 -3.99
N ARG A 69 -6.40 -10.05 -3.43
CA ARG A 69 -7.81 -9.72 -3.73
C ARG A 69 -7.99 -9.31 -5.19
N VAL A 70 -7.07 -8.53 -5.72
CA VAL A 70 -7.09 -8.13 -7.13
C VAL A 70 -6.98 -9.35 -8.03
N ASP A 71 -6.08 -10.28 -7.72
CA ASP A 71 -5.92 -11.53 -8.47
C ASP A 71 -7.20 -12.36 -8.45
N ILE A 72 -7.83 -12.51 -7.29
CA ILE A 72 -9.09 -13.22 -7.14
C ILE A 72 -10.20 -12.55 -7.97
N LEU A 73 -10.29 -11.22 -7.91
CA LEU A 73 -11.28 -10.46 -8.68
C LEU A 73 -11.06 -10.62 -10.18
N ALA A 74 -9.81 -10.64 -10.64
CA ALA A 74 -9.48 -10.89 -12.04
C ALA A 74 -9.96 -12.27 -12.49
N ILE A 75 -9.73 -13.31 -11.69
CA ILE A 75 -10.18 -14.67 -11.96
C ILE A 75 -11.70 -14.72 -11.99
N GLN A 76 -12.38 -14.10 -11.03
CA GLN A 76 -13.84 -14.04 -10.98
C GLN A 76 -14.41 -13.33 -12.20
N ALA A 77 -13.81 -12.21 -12.62
CA ALA A 77 -14.23 -11.50 -13.81
C ALA A 77 -14.12 -12.36 -15.08
N GLU A 78 -13.05 -13.14 -15.20
CA GLU A 78 -12.88 -14.10 -16.29
C GLU A 78 -13.95 -15.19 -16.27
N GLN A 79 -14.23 -15.74 -15.10
CA GLN A 79 -15.27 -16.76 -14.92
C GLN A 79 -16.66 -16.19 -15.25
N ASP A 80 -16.95 -14.98 -14.82
CA ASP A 80 -18.22 -14.32 -15.09
C ASP A 80 -18.40 -14.07 -16.60
N ARG A 81 -17.32 -13.67 -17.29
CA ARG A 81 -17.37 -13.52 -18.76
C ARG A 81 -17.63 -14.83 -19.46
N ALA A 82 -16.97 -15.90 -19.04
CA ALA A 82 -17.18 -17.23 -19.60
C ALA A 82 -18.62 -17.70 -19.35
N GLN A 83 -19.16 -17.49 -18.16
CA GLN A 83 -20.51 -17.84 -17.80
C GLN A 83 -21.53 -17.04 -18.63
N ALA A 84 -21.31 -15.74 -18.79
CA ALA A 84 -22.17 -14.89 -19.60
C ALA A 84 -22.17 -15.33 -21.07
N ALA A 85 -21.03 -15.75 -21.60
CA ALA A 85 -20.94 -16.28 -22.95
C ALA A 85 -21.72 -17.59 -23.11
N GLN A 86 -21.62 -18.50 -22.15
CA GLN A 86 -22.41 -19.74 -22.13
C GLN A 86 -23.90 -19.45 -22.05
N ASP A 87 -24.30 -18.53 -21.17
CA ASP A 87 -25.71 -18.17 -21.02
C ASP A 87 -26.29 -17.59 -22.32
N ARG A 88 -25.50 -16.80 -23.04
CA ARG A 88 -25.92 -16.30 -24.37
C ARG A 88 -26.06 -17.40 -25.39
N GLN A 89 -25.16 -18.37 -25.39
CA GLN A 89 -25.27 -19.54 -26.27
C GLN A 89 -26.54 -20.37 -25.97
N LEU A 90 -26.79 -20.64 -24.70
CA LEU A 90 -27.97 -21.38 -24.27
C LEU A 90 -29.25 -20.64 -24.64
N ALA A 91 -29.28 -19.33 -24.46
CA ALA A 91 -30.42 -18.51 -24.86
C ALA A 91 -30.64 -18.55 -26.36
N ALA A 92 -29.57 -18.57 -27.16
CA ALA A 92 -29.67 -18.69 -28.61
C ALA A 92 -30.24 -20.06 -29.03
N ILE A 93 -29.75 -21.14 -28.39
CA ILE A 93 -30.24 -22.51 -28.64
C ILE A 93 -31.72 -22.62 -28.24
N ASP A 94 -32.10 -22.09 -27.11
CA ASP A 94 -33.49 -22.09 -26.64
C ASP A 94 -34.42 -21.36 -27.61
N ARG A 95 -33.95 -20.22 -28.15
CA ARG A 95 -34.72 -19.50 -29.18
C ARG A 95 -34.89 -20.32 -30.43
N GLN A 96 -33.84 -21.00 -30.90
CA GLN A 96 -33.93 -21.86 -32.07
C GLN A 96 -34.89 -23.02 -31.82
N SER A 97 -34.79 -23.67 -30.67
CA SER A 97 -35.71 -24.76 -30.30
C SER A 97 -37.15 -24.28 -30.25
N PHE A 98 -37.38 -23.11 -29.67
CA PHE A 98 -38.71 -22.52 -29.59
C PHE A 98 -39.26 -22.20 -30.97
N GLN A 99 -38.46 -21.62 -31.84
CA GLN A 99 -38.83 -21.35 -33.21
C GLN A 99 -39.16 -22.62 -33.99
N SER A 100 -38.38 -23.68 -33.81
CA SER A 100 -38.61 -24.97 -34.42
C SER A 100 -39.91 -25.59 -33.93
N GLU A 101 -40.20 -25.51 -32.65
CA GLU A 101 -41.48 -26.00 -32.09
C GLU A 101 -42.69 -25.22 -32.61
N ILE A 102 -42.59 -23.92 -32.68
CA ILE A 102 -43.64 -23.07 -33.25
C ILE A 102 -43.85 -23.47 -34.69
N GLN A 103 -42.81 -23.69 -35.45
CA GLN A 103 -42.91 -24.08 -36.84
C GLN A 103 -43.59 -25.44 -36.99
N ARG A 104 -43.26 -26.42 -36.13
CA ARG A 104 -43.94 -27.73 -36.11
C ARG A 104 -45.42 -27.61 -35.77
N ILE A 105 -45.75 -26.77 -34.80
CA ILE A 105 -47.12 -26.52 -34.42
C ILE A 105 -47.89 -25.92 -35.59
N TRP A 106 -47.32 -24.94 -36.27
CA TRP A 106 -47.93 -24.35 -37.46
C TRP A 106 -48.10 -25.34 -38.57
N GLU A 107 -47.14 -26.18 -38.86
CA GLU A 107 -47.22 -27.23 -39.88
C GLU A 107 -48.29 -28.25 -39.52
N TYR A 108 -48.38 -28.64 -38.26
CA TYR A 108 -49.39 -29.55 -37.77
C TYR A 108 -50.80 -28.93 -37.94
N LEU A 109 -50.96 -27.69 -37.52
CA LEU A 109 -52.25 -26.98 -37.67
C LEU A 109 -52.64 -26.81 -39.11
N LEU A 110 -51.65 -26.49 -39.95
CA LEU A 110 -51.95 -26.38 -41.41
C LEU A 110 -52.33 -27.72 -42.01
N ARG A 111 -51.71 -28.82 -41.59
CA ARG A 111 -52.15 -30.15 -42.07
C ARG A 111 -53.52 -30.51 -41.56
N GLN A 112 -53.78 -30.26 -40.32
CA GLN A 112 -55.12 -30.47 -39.77
C GLN A 112 -56.12 -29.52 -40.37
N GLY A 113 -55.75 -28.28 -40.56
CA GLY A 113 -56.57 -27.29 -41.25
C GLY A 113 -56.82 -27.68 -42.68
N GLY A 114 -55.82 -28.26 -43.35
CA GLY A 114 -55.96 -28.77 -44.72
C GLY A 114 -56.81 -30.04 -44.85
N ASN A 115 -56.75 -30.90 -43.83
CA ASN A 115 -57.37 -32.19 -43.84
C ASN A 115 -58.75 -32.23 -43.12
N GLY A 116 -58.80 -31.46 -42.01
CA GLY A 116 -60.03 -31.52 -41.16
C GLY A 116 -60.92 -30.30 -41.24
N SER A 117 -60.40 -29.23 -41.77
CA SER A 117 -61.12 -28.00 -41.89
C SER A 117 -61.52 -27.70 -43.34
N THR A 118 -61.44 -28.66 -44.22
CA THR A 118 -62.27 -28.52 -45.35
C THR A 118 -63.68 -28.32 -44.78
N PRO A 119 -64.15 -27.12 -44.82
CA PRO A 119 -65.50 -26.94 -44.34
C PRO A 119 -66.35 -27.94 -45.04
N PRO A 120 -67.09 -28.69 -44.32
CA PRO A 120 -68.21 -29.33 -45.02
C PRO A 120 -68.91 -28.20 -45.69
N ALA A 121 -68.88 -28.24 -46.93
CA ALA A 121 -69.44 -27.17 -47.71
C ALA A 121 -70.55 -26.42 -47.00
#